data_3d4ebb0c61eea95e2712779868e73d59
#
_entry.id   3d4ebb0c61eea95e2712779868e73d59
#
_cell.length_a   1.000
_cell.length_b   1.000
_cell.length_c   1.000
_cell.angle_alpha   90.00
_cell.angle_beta   90.00
_cell.angle_gamma   90.00
#
_symmetry.space_group_name_H-M   'P 1'
#
loop_
_entity.id
_entity.type
_entity.pdbx_description
1 polymer ?
#
loop_
_entity_poly.entity_id
_entity_poly.type
_entity_poly.pdbx_seq_one_letter_code
_entity_poly.pdbx_strand_id
1 'polypeptide(L)'
;MIKLKSVIDAVIIRTDGFRIYKDPEKMALIRHYANTTGIIILTDSDTAGFRIRRYLKGAVGSGKITNVYIPDIFGKEKRKDAPSKEGKLGVEGIDNSILIECFAKAGIDISGEGANYVPPEDPITRMDMFELGLSGGSDSSAKRKMLLAHYGLPELLTTNGIVEVLNTMITREELYTAAEKLFDNMEDR
;
A
#
# COMPACT_ATOMS: atom_id res chain seq x y z
N MET A 1 16.01 7.04 4.95
CA MET A 1 16.92 6.08 4.25
C MET A 1 17.66 5.14 5.18
N ILE A 2 18.23 5.62 6.27
CA ILE A 2 18.89 4.76 7.28
C ILE A 2 17.90 3.72 7.84
N LYS A 3 16.67 4.13 8.08
CA LYS A 3 15.61 3.28 8.61
C LYS A 3 15.26 2.10 7.69
N LEU A 4 15.03 2.33 6.40
CA LEU A 4 14.73 1.24 5.46
C LEU A 4 15.89 0.25 5.32
N LYS A 5 17.13 0.73 5.33
CA LYS A 5 18.34 -0.13 5.29
C LYS A 5 18.51 -1.01 6.52
N SER A 6 17.91 -0.64 7.66
CA SER A 6 17.92 -1.47 8.87
C SER A 6 16.80 -2.53 8.87
N VAL A 7 15.87 -2.46 7.94
CA VAL A 7 14.71 -3.35 7.85
C VAL A 7 14.81 -4.31 6.68
N ILE A 8 15.35 -3.86 5.53
CA ILE A 8 15.45 -4.66 4.32
C ILE A 8 16.82 -4.52 3.67
N ASP A 9 17.38 -5.65 3.21
CA ASP A 9 18.57 -5.68 2.38
C ASP A 9 18.17 -5.59 0.91
N ALA A 10 18.17 -4.38 0.37
CA ALA A 10 17.77 -4.09 -1.01
C ALA A 10 18.44 -2.83 -1.55
N VAL A 11 18.46 -2.70 -2.86
CA VAL A 11 18.83 -1.44 -3.54
C VAL A 11 17.72 -0.42 -3.37
N ILE A 12 17.99 0.67 -2.67
CA ILE A 12 17.02 1.72 -2.40
C ILE A 12 17.24 2.92 -3.33
N ILE A 13 16.26 3.16 -4.21
CA ILE A 13 16.25 4.30 -5.13
C ILE A 13 15.30 5.36 -4.56
N ARG A 14 15.83 6.54 -4.24
CA ARG A 14 15.00 7.66 -3.75
C ARG A 14 14.43 8.44 -4.92
N THR A 15 13.14 8.71 -4.86
CA THR A 15 12.45 9.57 -5.85
C THR A 15 12.64 11.07 -5.58
N ASP A 16 13.02 11.42 -4.36
CA ASP A 16 13.14 12.80 -3.88
C ASP A 16 11.86 13.63 -4.14
N GLY A 17 10.71 13.00 -3.84
CA GLY A 17 9.40 13.56 -4.05
C GLY A 17 9.09 13.74 -5.55
N PHE A 18 8.49 14.89 -5.91
CA PHE A 18 8.11 15.20 -7.29
C PHE A 18 9.29 15.48 -8.24
N ARG A 19 10.53 15.48 -7.74
CA ARG A 19 11.72 15.63 -8.60
C ARG A 19 11.84 14.48 -9.60
N ILE A 20 11.30 13.28 -9.25
CA ILE A 20 11.28 12.12 -10.14
C ILE A 20 10.60 12.39 -11.48
N TYR A 21 9.65 13.34 -11.56
CA TYR A 21 8.96 13.67 -12.81
C TYR A 21 9.88 14.32 -13.86
N LYS A 22 11.02 14.87 -13.41
CA LYS A 22 12.00 15.55 -14.25
C LYS A 22 13.37 14.85 -14.26
N ASP A 23 13.41 13.59 -13.84
CA ASP A 23 14.64 12.79 -13.74
C ASP A 23 14.56 11.57 -14.67
N PRO A 24 14.85 11.75 -15.96
CA PRO A 24 14.75 10.67 -16.95
C PRO A 24 15.76 9.55 -16.71
N GLU A 25 16.95 9.85 -16.17
CA GLU A 25 18.00 8.86 -15.89
C GLU A 25 17.54 7.93 -14.75
N LYS A 26 17.04 8.50 -13.65
CA LYS A 26 16.49 7.73 -12.54
C LYS A 26 15.28 6.91 -12.98
N MET A 27 14.42 7.46 -13.84
CA MET A 27 13.30 6.72 -14.42
C MET A 27 13.74 5.57 -15.34
N ALA A 28 14.82 5.75 -16.10
CA ALA A 28 15.40 4.66 -16.92
C ALA A 28 15.91 3.51 -16.02
N LEU A 29 16.58 3.85 -14.91
CA LEU A 29 17.05 2.88 -13.92
C LEU A 29 15.88 2.13 -13.26
N ILE A 30 14.83 2.85 -12.86
CA ILE A 30 13.62 2.25 -12.26
C ILE A 30 12.94 1.29 -13.25
N ARG A 31 12.81 1.68 -14.53
CA ARG A 31 12.27 0.78 -15.58
C ARG A 31 13.14 -0.44 -15.79
N HIS A 32 14.46 -0.28 -15.79
CA HIS A 32 15.38 -1.40 -15.91
C HIS A 32 15.12 -2.44 -14.82
N TYR A 33 15.13 -2.03 -13.54
CA TYR A 33 14.86 -2.95 -12.45
C TYR A 33 13.45 -3.54 -12.51
N ALA A 34 12.45 -2.75 -12.84
CA ALA A 34 11.09 -3.25 -12.96
C ALA A 34 10.92 -4.35 -13.99
N ASN A 35 11.69 -4.26 -15.11
CA ASN A 35 11.65 -5.24 -16.21
C ASN A 35 12.61 -6.43 -16.01
N THR A 36 13.49 -6.39 -15.02
CA THR A 36 14.45 -7.48 -14.72
C THR A 36 14.08 -8.18 -13.41
N THR A 37 14.44 -7.60 -12.28
CA THR A 37 14.25 -8.18 -10.95
C THR A 37 12.90 -7.84 -10.32
N GLY A 38 12.22 -6.83 -10.84
CA GLY A 38 11.06 -6.20 -10.21
C GLY A 38 11.43 -5.09 -9.24
N ILE A 39 10.44 -4.27 -8.88
CA ILE A 39 10.60 -3.18 -7.93
C ILE A 39 9.51 -3.22 -6.85
N ILE A 40 9.87 -2.71 -5.68
CA ILE A 40 8.93 -2.42 -4.60
C ILE A 40 8.71 -0.90 -4.56
N ILE A 41 7.45 -0.46 -4.56
CA ILE A 41 7.12 0.94 -4.39
C ILE A 41 6.61 1.15 -2.96
N LEU A 42 7.36 1.92 -2.18
CA LEU A 42 7.01 2.38 -0.84
C LEU A 42 6.97 3.91 -0.83
N THR A 43 5.85 4.50 -0.43
CA THR A 43 5.66 5.96 -0.32
C THR A 43 4.88 6.27 0.95
N ASP A 44 4.92 7.54 1.35
CA ASP A 44 4.04 8.02 2.42
C ASP A 44 2.57 7.81 2.06
N SER A 45 1.70 7.72 3.08
CA SER A 45 0.25 7.49 2.93
C SER A 45 -0.55 8.78 2.66
N ASP A 46 0.14 9.85 2.26
CA ASP A 46 -0.46 11.13 1.90
C ASP A 46 -0.76 11.26 0.39
N THR A 47 -1.45 12.32 0.01
CA THR A 47 -1.80 12.61 -1.39
C THR A 47 -0.56 12.70 -2.29
N ALA A 48 0.57 13.22 -1.79
CA ALA A 48 1.80 13.36 -2.56
C ALA A 48 2.42 11.98 -2.85
N GLY A 49 2.50 11.11 -1.84
CA GLY A 49 2.97 9.73 -1.97
C GLY A 49 2.14 8.92 -2.98
N PHE A 50 0.80 9.03 -2.92
CA PHE A 50 -0.07 8.35 -3.89
C PHE A 50 0.07 8.90 -5.32
N ARG A 51 0.34 10.20 -5.51
CA ARG A 51 0.63 10.77 -6.83
C ARG A 51 1.93 10.24 -7.42
N ILE A 52 2.99 10.15 -6.62
CA ILE A 52 4.29 9.58 -7.02
C ILE A 52 4.12 8.11 -7.39
N ARG A 53 3.43 7.32 -6.56
CA ARG A 53 3.13 5.92 -6.82
C ARG A 53 2.40 5.72 -8.16
N ARG A 54 1.36 6.51 -8.41
CA ARG A 54 0.61 6.46 -9.68
C ARG A 54 1.50 6.78 -10.88
N TYR A 55 2.34 7.79 -10.76
CA TYR A 55 3.29 8.16 -11.80
C TYR A 55 4.26 7.02 -12.11
N LEU A 56 4.87 6.42 -11.09
CA LEU A 56 5.79 5.30 -11.25
C LEU A 56 5.11 4.10 -11.92
N LYS A 57 3.93 3.70 -11.47
CA LYS A 57 3.13 2.61 -12.09
C LYS A 57 2.88 2.89 -13.58
N GLY A 58 2.48 4.10 -13.93
CA GLY A 58 2.23 4.49 -15.33
C GLY A 58 3.51 4.53 -16.17
N ALA A 59 4.60 5.01 -15.60
CA ALA A 59 5.87 5.19 -16.32
C ALA A 59 6.68 3.90 -16.53
N VAL A 60 6.45 2.88 -15.70
CA VAL A 60 7.13 1.57 -15.79
C VAL A 60 6.48 0.67 -16.85
N GLY A 61 5.18 0.80 -17.08
CA GLY A 61 4.45 -0.03 -18.05
C GLY A 61 4.25 -1.47 -17.57
N SER A 62 4.79 -2.46 -18.27
CA SER A 62 4.60 -3.90 -18.01
C SER A 62 5.56 -4.53 -17.00
N GLY A 63 6.45 -3.74 -16.40
CA GLY A 63 7.42 -4.25 -15.42
C GLY A 63 6.76 -4.76 -14.13
N LYS A 64 7.45 -5.66 -13.43
CA LYS A 64 6.99 -6.22 -12.14
C LYS A 64 7.06 -5.18 -11.03
N ILE A 65 5.91 -4.85 -10.44
CA ILE A 65 5.79 -3.88 -9.36
C ILE A 65 5.04 -4.51 -8.19
N THR A 66 5.63 -4.45 -7.01
CA THR A 66 4.97 -4.76 -5.74
C THR A 66 4.74 -3.48 -4.95
N ASN A 67 3.51 -3.24 -4.51
CA ASN A 67 3.17 -2.06 -3.74
C ASN A 67 3.17 -2.37 -2.25
N VAL A 68 3.96 -1.62 -1.49
CA VAL A 68 3.92 -1.63 -0.02
C VAL A 68 3.23 -0.36 0.46
N TYR A 69 2.23 -0.52 1.32
CA TYR A 69 1.46 0.59 1.88
C TYR A 69 1.71 0.69 3.38
N ILE A 70 1.92 1.91 3.86
CA ILE A 70 1.97 2.20 5.29
C ILE A 70 0.60 2.68 5.76
N PRO A 71 0.20 2.38 7.01
CA PRO A 71 -1.08 2.83 7.58
C PRO A 71 -1.10 4.35 7.76
N ASP A 72 -2.30 4.91 7.88
CA ASP A 72 -2.51 6.31 8.23
C ASP A 72 -2.30 6.52 9.73
N ILE A 73 -1.08 6.86 10.11
CA ILE A 73 -0.73 7.20 11.50
C ILE A 73 -0.60 8.71 11.60
N PHE A 74 -1.43 9.33 12.46
CA PHE A 74 -1.39 10.76 12.69
C PHE A 74 -0.33 11.09 13.75
N GLY A 75 0.43 12.16 13.48
CA GLY A 75 1.47 12.61 14.39
C GLY A 75 2.46 13.57 13.74
N LYS A 76 3.46 13.94 14.54
CA LYS A 76 4.57 14.78 14.11
C LYS A 76 5.86 13.97 14.13
N GLU A 77 6.59 13.95 13.02
CA GLU A 77 7.93 13.37 12.98
C GLU A 77 8.86 14.11 13.95
N LYS A 78 9.64 13.35 14.73
CA LYS A 78 10.55 13.92 15.76
C LYS A 78 11.53 14.98 15.22
N ARG A 79 11.88 14.91 13.93
CA ARG A 79 12.83 15.83 13.26
C ARG A 79 12.18 17.06 12.63
N LYS A 80 10.86 17.15 12.60
CA LYS A 80 10.14 18.27 11.98
C LYS A 80 9.59 19.22 13.05
N ASP A 81 9.66 20.52 12.80
CA ASP A 81 9.09 21.54 13.71
C ASP A 81 7.56 21.53 13.67
N ALA A 82 6.97 21.17 12.53
CA ALA A 82 5.52 21.06 12.33
C ALA A 82 5.11 19.71 11.73
N PRO A 83 3.86 19.26 11.94
CA PRO A 83 3.31 18.10 11.25
C PRO A 83 3.34 18.26 9.72
N SER A 84 3.21 17.15 8.99
CA SER A 84 2.96 17.19 7.56
C SER A 84 1.62 17.91 7.26
N LYS A 85 1.41 18.33 6.01
CA LYS A 85 0.18 19.04 5.60
C LYS A 85 -1.10 18.27 5.94
N GLU A 86 -1.06 16.94 5.89
CA GLU A 86 -2.18 16.05 6.23
C GLU A 86 -2.08 15.52 7.68
N GLY A 87 -1.10 15.94 8.46
CA GLY A 87 -0.90 15.48 9.84
C GLY A 87 -0.44 14.03 9.97
N LYS A 88 -0.13 13.33 8.86
CA LYS A 88 0.29 11.94 8.85
C LYS A 88 1.80 11.78 8.98
N LEU A 89 2.22 10.71 9.65
CA LEU A 89 3.62 10.29 9.67
C LEU A 89 3.99 9.67 8.32
N GLY A 90 5.15 10.06 7.79
CA GLY A 90 5.75 9.41 6.64
C GLY A 90 6.52 8.14 7.02
N VAL A 91 7.06 7.44 6.01
CA VAL A 91 7.89 6.22 6.16
C VAL A 91 9.01 6.37 7.21
N GLU A 92 9.64 7.52 7.27
CA GLU A 92 10.71 7.79 8.25
C GLU A 92 10.18 7.99 9.69
N GLY A 93 8.90 8.29 9.85
CA GLY A 93 8.26 8.58 11.15
C GLY A 93 7.66 7.37 11.86
N ILE A 94 7.34 6.28 11.14
CA ILE A 94 6.72 5.07 11.71
C ILE A 94 7.78 4.12 12.29
N ASP A 95 7.40 3.20 13.18
CA ASP A 95 8.32 2.25 13.78
C ASP A 95 8.74 1.13 12.82
N ASN A 96 9.91 0.52 13.06
CA ASN A 96 10.43 -0.56 12.22
C ASN A 96 9.50 -1.77 12.21
N SER A 97 8.88 -2.10 13.34
CA SER A 97 7.90 -3.19 13.45
C SER A 97 6.71 -3.00 12.49
N ILE A 98 6.22 -1.76 12.38
CA ILE A 98 5.14 -1.40 11.46
C ILE A 98 5.60 -1.55 10.00
N LEU A 99 6.84 -1.14 9.69
CA LEU A 99 7.39 -1.34 8.34
C LEU A 99 7.52 -2.82 7.98
N ILE A 100 8.01 -3.65 8.90
CA ILE A 100 8.10 -5.11 8.73
C ILE A 100 6.72 -5.69 8.43
N GLU A 101 5.71 -5.30 9.20
CA GLU A 101 4.33 -5.73 8.97
C GLU A 101 3.79 -5.27 7.60
N CYS A 102 4.12 -4.04 7.15
CA CYS A 102 3.73 -3.56 5.83
C CYS A 102 4.35 -4.38 4.68
N PHE A 103 5.61 -4.81 4.83
CA PHE A 103 6.24 -5.71 3.86
C PHE A 103 5.57 -7.08 3.85
N ALA A 104 5.28 -7.66 5.03
CA ALA A 104 4.58 -8.93 5.16
C ALA A 104 3.19 -8.87 4.52
N LYS A 105 2.41 -7.80 4.75
CA LYS A 105 1.10 -7.55 4.10
C LYS A 105 1.20 -7.46 2.57
N ALA A 106 2.34 -7.10 2.02
CA ALA A 106 2.59 -7.08 0.58
C ALA A 106 3.12 -8.41 0.04
N GLY A 107 3.13 -9.47 0.85
CA GLY A 107 3.68 -10.78 0.48
C GLY A 107 5.20 -10.79 0.34
N ILE A 108 5.90 -9.86 1.00
CA ILE A 108 7.36 -9.76 0.96
C ILE A 108 7.91 -10.27 2.29
N ASP A 109 8.63 -11.38 2.22
CA ASP A 109 9.41 -11.87 3.35
C ASP A 109 10.75 -11.14 3.41
N ILE A 110 10.96 -10.42 4.51
CA ILE A 110 12.22 -9.72 4.79
C ILE A 110 13.10 -10.45 5.81
N SER A 111 12.64 -11.58 6.35
CA SER A 111 13.41 -12.42 7.28
C SER A 111 14.51 -13.22 6.58
N GLY A 112 14.43 -13.33 5.26
CA GLY A 112 15.37 -14.09 4.44
C GLY A 112 15.05 -15.60 4.38
N GLU A 113 13.95 -16.04 4.97
CA GLU A 113 13.55 -17.46 4.94
C GLU A 113 12.76 -17.84 3.67
N GLY A 114 12.55 -16.88 2.76
CA GLY A 114 12.11 -17.18 1.39
C GLY A 114 10.66 -17.60 1.25
N ALA A 115 9.73 -16.97 1.94
CA ALA A 115 8.32 -17.15 1.66
C ALA A 115 8.00 -16.61 0.26
N ASN A 116 7.88 -17.49 -0.71
CA ASN A 116 7.37 -17.14 -2.03
C ASN A 116 5.87 -16.88 -1.91
N TYR A 117 5.44 -15.65 -2.16
CA TYR A 117 4.01 -15.35 -2.31
C TYR A 117 3.43 -16.24 -3.41
N VAL A 118 2.48 -17.09 -3.03
CA VAL A 118 1.69 -17.90 -3.96
C VAL A 118 0.35 -17.21 -4.11
N PRO A 119 -0.05 -16.78 -5.33
CA PRO A 119 -1.36 -16.20 -5.56
C PRO A 119 -2.46 -17.16 -5.11
N PRO A 120 -3.54 -16.67 -4.48
CA PRO A 120 -4.66 -17.51 -4.08
C PRO A 120 -5.34 -18.16 -5.29
N GLU A 121 -5.83 -19.40 -5.14
CA GLU A 121 -6.57 -20.11 -6.20
C GLU A 121 -7.93 -19.42 -6.48
N ASP A 122 -8.58 -18.88 -5.45
CA ASP A 122 -9.82 -18.09 -5.54
C ASP A 122 -9.54 -16.64 -5.10
N PRO A 123 -9.05 -15.77 -6.01
CA PRO A 123 -8.66 -14.41 -5.65
C PRO A 123 -9.88 -13.50 -5.46
N ILE A 124 -9.74 -12.54 -4.56
CA ILE A 124 -10.64 -11.41 -4.41
C ILE A 124 -10.65 -10.60 -5.72
N THR A 125 -11.85 -10.27 -6.20
CA THR A 125 -12.07 -9.58 -7.48
C THR A 125 -12.79 -8.25 -7.29
N ARG A 126 -12.95 -7.48 -8.39
CA ARG A 126 -13.81 -6.29 -8.38
C ARG A 126 -15.29 -6.62 -8.20
N MET A 127 -15.71 -7.83 -8.60
CA MET A 127 -17.10 -8.28 -8.41
C MET A 127 -17.39 -8.41 -6.93
N ASP A 128 -16.50 -9.00 -6.15
CA ASP A 128 -16.64 -9.10 -4.69
C ASP A 128 -16.75 -7.71 -4.05
N MET A 129 -15.94 -6.74 -4.52
CA MET A 129 -16.04 -5.35 -4.04
C MET A 129 -17.39 -4.73 -4.35
N PHE A 130 -18.04 -5.10 -5.45
CA PHE A 130 -19.36 -4.63 -5.81
C PHE A 130 -20.45 -5.35 -4.99
N GLU A 131 -20.39 -6.67 -4.87
CA GLU A 131 -21.35 -7.48 -4.12
C GLU A 131 -21.41 -7.11 -2.63
N LEU A 132 -20.25 -6.81 -2.04
CA LEU A 132 -20.14 -6.34 -0.65
C LEU A 132 -20.47 -4.85 -0.46
N GLY A 133 -20.90 -4.15 -1.52
CA GLY A 133 -21.21 -2.72 -1.48
C GLY A 133 -19.99 -1.82 -1.25
N LEU A 134 -18.79 -2.35 -1.46
CA LEU A 134 -17.52 -1.61 -1.38
C LEU A 134 -17.24 -0.76 -2.63
N SER A 135 -18.07 -0.91 -3.70
CA SER A 135 -18.03 -0.07 -4.90
C SER A 135 -19.44 0.09 -5.48
N GLY A 136 -19.68 1.20 -6.18
CA GLY A 136 -20.92 1.45 -6.92
C GLY A 136 -22.10 2.00 -6.11
N GLY A 137 -22.12 1.90 -4.80
CA GLY A 137 -23.18 2.41 -3.92
C GLY A 137 -22.86 3.74 -3.27
N SER A 138 -23.88 4.44 -2.72
CA SER A 138 -23.75 5.69 -1.96
C SER A 138 -22.82 5.51 -0.75
N ASP A 139 -22.92 4.39 -0.05
CA ASP A 139 -22.21 4.11 1.20
C ASP A 139 -20.86 3.43 0.97
N SER A 140 -20.51 3.15 -0.29
CA SER A 140 -19.29 2.42 -0.65
C SER A 140 -18.01 3.08 -0.13
N SER A 141 -18.00 4.41 0.00
CA SER A 141 -16.86 5.14 0.55
C SER A 141 -16.71 4.90 2.06
N ALA A 142 -17.81 4.93 2.81
CA ALA A 142 -17.81 4.66 4.26
C ALA A 142 -17.41 3.21 4.54
N LYS A 143 -17.99 2.26 3.82
CA LYS A 143 -17.66 0.82 3.94
C LYS A 143 -16.19 0.55 3.64
N ARG A 144 -15.63 1.14 2.56
CA ARG A 144 -14.19 1.04 2.28
C ARG A 144 -13.32 1.60 3.40
N LYS A 145 -13.69 2.75 3.96
CA LYS A 145 -12.96 3.35 5.06
C LYS A 145 -12.90 2.44 6.29
N MET A 146 -14.02 1.80 6.65
CA MET A 146 -14.07 0.83 7.74
C MET A 146 -13.21 -0.39 7.46
N LEU A 147 -13.32 -0.97 6.27
CA LEU A 147 -12.52 -2.11 5.86
C LEU A 147 -11.01 -1.81 5.87
N LEU A 148 -10.61 -0.67 5.32
CA LEU A 148 -9.22 -0.23 5.30
C LEU A 148 -8.66 0.01 6.70
N ALA A 149 -9.45 0.63 7.58
CA ALA A 149 -9.07 0.82 8.99
C ALA A 149 -8.90 -0.52 9.71
N HIS A 150 -9.82 -1.49 9.48
CA HIS A 150 -9.74 -2.83 10.08
C HIS A 150 -8.43 -3.54 9.72
N TYR A 151 -8.00 -3.45 8.47
CA TYR A 151 -6.74 -4.06 8.02
C TYR A 151 -5.50 -3.17 8.18
N GLY A 152 -5.63 -1.99 8.78
CA GLY A 152 -4.52 -1.03 8.93
C GLY A 152 -3.95 -0.58 7.59
N LEU A 153 -4.81 -0.32 6.60
CA LEU A 153 -4.46 0.15 5.27
C LEU A 153 -4.80 1.64 5.10
N PRO A 154 -4.07 2.38 4.25
CA PRO A 154 -4.32 3.80 4.06
C PRO A 154 -5.65 4.08 3.34
N GLU A 155 -6.37 5.10 3.77
CA GLU A 155 -7.70 5.48 3.28
C GLU A 155 -7.72 5.85 1.78
N LEU A 156 -6.61 6.36 1.25
CA LEU A 156 -6.50 6.80 -0.15
C LEU A 156 -6.33 5.66 -1.18
N LEU A 157 -6.39 4.40 -0.75
CA LEU A 157 -6.36 3.25 -1.66
C LEU A 157 -7.53 3.30 -2.66
N THR A 158 -7.20 3.08 -3.94
CA THR A 158 -8.22 2.85 -4.97
C THR A 158 -8.81 1.45 -4.82
N THR A 159 -10.01 1.19 -5.38
CA THR A 159 -10.62 -0.14 -5.38
C THR A 159 -9.67 -1.21 -5.92
N ASN A 160 -8.92 -0.92 -6.99
CA ASN A 160 -7.92 -1.85 -7.51
C ASN A 160 -6.75 -2.08 -6.53
N GLY A 161 -6.30 -1.03 -5.85
CA GLY A 161 -5.25 -1.15 -4.84
C GLY A 161 -5.72 -1.94 -3.62
N ILE A 162 -7.00 -1.85 -3.27
CA ILE A 162 -7.61 -2.66 -2.20
C ILE A 162 -7.60 -4.15 -2.61
N VAL A 163 -8.11 -4.47 -3.80
CA VAL A 163 -8.10 -5.84 -4.32
C VAL A 163 -6.67 -6.41 -4.38
N GLU A 164 -5.72 -5.63 -4.91
CA GLU A 164 -4.32 -6.03 -5.02
C GLU A 164 -3.71 -6.38 -3.64
N VAL A 165 -3.90 -5.52 -2.64
CA VAL A 165 -3.29 -5.74 -1.33
C VAL A 165 -4.03 -6.79 -0.50
N LEU A 166 -5.36 -6.87 -0.56
CA LEU A 166 -6.11 -7.88 0.19
C LEU A 166 -5.77 -9.30 -0.28
N ASN A 167 -5.56 -9.51 -1.57
CA ASN A 167 -5.13 -10.81 -2.11
C ASN A 167 -3.76 -11.27 -1.59
N THR A 168 -2.95 -10.39 -1.00
CA THR A 168 -1.68 -10.77 -0.35
C THR A 168 -1.82 -10.99 1.15
N MET A 169 -3.00 -10.70 1.73
CA MET A 169 -3.23 -10.71 3.18
C MET A 169 -4.23 -11.74 3.64
N ILE A 170 -5.30 -11.94 2.87
CA ILE A 170 -6.48 -12.71 3.28
C ILE A 170 -7.06 -13.49 2.11
N THR A 171 -7.83 -14.53 2.43
CA THR A 171 -8.64 -15.27 1.47
C THR A 171 -9.93 -14.50 1.12
N ARG A 172 -10.60 -14.91 0.05
CA ARG A 172 -11.90 -14.37 -0.34
C ARG A 172 -12.96 -14.60 0.75
N GLU A 173 -12.99 -15.79 1.35
CA GLU A 173 -13.91 -16.15 2.44
C GLU A 173 -13.73 -15.26 3.68
N GLU A 174 -12.47 -14.99 4.05
CA GLU A 174 -12.14 -14.07 5.16
C GLU A 174 -12.62 -12.65 4.88
N LEU A 175 -12.56 -12.18 3.62
CA LEU A 175 -13.10 -10.88 3.23
C LEU A 175 -14.62 -10.81 3.46
N TYR A 176 -15.39 -11.82 3.04
CA TYR A 176 -16.84 -11.85 3.22
C TYR A 176 -17.20 -11.89 4.71
N THR A 177 -16.54 -12.74 5.49
CA THR A 177 -16.73 -12.82 6.95
C THR A 177 -16.43 -11.49 7.66
N ALA A 178 -15.35 -10.81 7.25
CA ALA A 178 -15.01 -9.50 7.81
C ALA A 178 -16.03 -8.43 7.41
N ALA A 179 -16.51 -8.44 6.17
CA ALA A 179 -17.50 -7.49 5.67
C ALA A 179 -18.83 -7.61 6.42
N GLU A 180 -19.34 -8.82 6.62
CA GLU A 180 -20.54 -9.07 7.44
C GLU A 180 -20.37 -8.44 8.83
N LYS A 181 -19.34 -8.80 9.57
CA LYS A 181 -19.10 -8.27 10.92
C LYS A 181 -18.95 -6.76 10.98
N LEU A 182 -18.36 -6.14 9.96
CA LEU A 182 -18.11 -4.71 9.94
C LEU A 182 -19.35 -3.91 9.53
N PHE A 183 -20.21 -4.46 8.65
CA PHE A 183 -21.30 -3.71 8.03
C PHE A 183 -22.67 -3.93 8.69
N ASP A 184 -22.89 -5.06 9.38
CA ASP A 184 -24.13 -5.33 10.13
C ASP A 184 -24.48 -4.19 11.10
N ASN A 185 -23.47 -3.58 11.72
CA ASN A 185 -23.65 -2.44 12.62
C ASN A 185 -24.01 -1.11 11.92
N MET A 186 -24.04 -1.06 10.58
CA MET A 186 -24.40 0.15 9.83
C MET A 186 -25.89 0.20 9.48
N GLU A 187 -26.58 -0.95 9.40
CA GLU A 187 -28.01 -1.03 9.04
C GLU A 187 -28.92 -0.65 10.23
N ASP A 188 -28.39 -0.68 11.46
CA ASP A 188 -29.12 -0.36 12.68
C ASP A 188 -29.02 1.14 13.09
N ARG A 189 -28.54 2.04 12.22
CA ARG A 189 -28.42 3.48 12.45
C ARG A 189 -29.17 4.31 11.43
#